data_e47714f942dc89702cd9bdd185a9a17e
#
_entry.id   e47714f942dc89702cd9bdd185a9a17e
#
_cell.length_a   1.000
_cell.length_b   1.000
_cell.length_c   1.000
_cell.angle_alpha   90.00
_cell.angle_beta   90.00
_cell.angle_gamma   90.00
#
_symmetry.space_group_name_H-M   'P 1'
#
loop_
_entity.id
_entity.type
_entity.pdbx_description
1 polymer ?
#
loop_
_entity_poly.entity_id
_entity_poly.type
_entity_poly.pdbx_seq_one_letter_code
_entity_poly.pdbx_strand_id
1 'polypeptide(L)'
;MLAYWRNMGSKRNNIKRYGLIGRNISYSFSRGYFKQKFETENLENCTYENFDLNEIEELNKILTKKNIYGLNVTTPFKREVVPFLDRLSPTAEKMNAVNTIKFHEDGTVSGHNTDVYGFEKSLLEIISTLPKKALILGTGGASSAVAFVMKKLNIEFSYISRTA
;
A
#
# COMPACT_ATOMS: atom_id res chain seq x y z
N MET A 1 -41.27 -2.00 33.51
CA MET A 1 -39.82 -1.97 33.76
C MET A 1 -39.05 -3.10 33.01
N LEU A 2 -39.63 -3.70 31.96
CA LEU A 2 -39.02 -4.82 31.17
C LEU A 2 -38.76 -4.46 29.70
N ALA A 3 -39.01 -3.22 29.26
CA ALA A 3 -38.83 -2.78 27.89
C ALA A 3 -37.50 -2.03 27.64
N TYR A 4 -36.73 -1.71 28.71
CA TYR A 4 -35.49 -0.93 28.58
C TYR A 4 -34.24 -1.76 28.25
N TRP A 5 -34.32 -3.08 28.37
CA TRP A 5 -33.18 -3.98 28.16
C TRP A 5 -33.11 -4.62 26.78
N ARG A 6 -34.07 -4.33 25.89
CA ARG A 6 -34.11 -4.93 24.54
C ARG A 6 -33.33 -4.18 23.46
N ASN A 7 -32.77 -3.02 23.75
CA ASN A 7 -32.01 -2.21 22.77
C ASN A 7 -30.49 -2.13 23.03
N MET A 8 -29.98 -2.94 23.95
CA MET A 8 -28.54 -3.25 23.94
C MET A 8 -28.25 -4.43 23.00
N GLY A 9 -28.82 -4.39 21.80
CA GLY A 9 -28.37 -5.20 20.67
C GLY A 9 -26.90 -4.88 20.46
N SER A 10 -26.03 -5.87 20.69
CA SER A 10 -24.60 -5.81 20.50
C SER A 10 -24.29 -4.98 19.24
N LYS A 11 -23.76 -3.78 19.41
CA LYS A 11 -22.86 -3.20 18.43
C LYS A 11 -21.71 -4.22 18.33
N ARG A 12 -21.85 -5.24 17.49
CA ARG A 12 -20.69 -6.00 17.01
C ARG A 12 -19.81 -4.93 16.43
N ASN A 13 -18.78 -4.54 17.16
CA ASN A 13 -17.73 -3.67 16.67
C ASN A 13 -17.19 -4.38 15.43
N ASN A 14 -17.66 -3.95 14.26
CA ASN A 14 -17.21 -4.50 12.98
C ASN A 14 -15.83 -3.91 12.73
N ILE A 15 -14.82 -4.53 13.38
CA ILE A 15 -13.44 -4.06 13.31
C ILE A 15 -12.98 -4.14 11.86
N LYS A 16 -12.63 -2.99 11.32
CA LYS A 16 -12.02 -2.84 10.00
C LYS A 16 -10.53 -3.07 10.13
N ARG A 17 -10.05 -4.09 9.47
CA ARG A 17 -8.63 -4.47 9.50
C ARG A 17 -7.91 -3.94 8.28
N TYR A 18 -6.80 -3.30 8.54
CA TYR A 18 -5.83 -2.85 7.54
C TYR A 18 -4.48 -3.49 7.87
N GLY A 19 -3.55 -3.44 6.94
CA GLY A 19 -2.23 -3.96 7.27
C GLY A 19 -1.18 -3.76 6.20
N LEU A 20 0.00 -4.28 6.49
CA LEU A 20 1.15 -4.30 5.60
C LEU A 20 1.50 -5.73 5.25
N ILE A 21 1.67 -6.00 3.96
CA ILE A 21 2.25 -7.24 3.43
C ILE A 21 3.70 -6.98 3.06
N GLY A 22 4.57 -7.88 3.48
CA GLY A 22 5.99 -7.86 3.14
C GLY A 22 6.71 -9.07 3.72
N ARG A 23 8.02 -9.14 3.54
CA ARG A 23 8.88 -10.17 4.13
C ARG A 23 9.82 -9.51 5.13
N ASN A 24 9.94 -10.12 6.33
CA ASN A 24 10.76 -9.59 7.44
C ASN A 24 10.39 -8.15 7.83
N ILE A 25 9.10 -7.88 7.98
CA ILE A 25 8.56 -6.52 8.19
C ILE A 25 8.28 -6.16 9.65
N SER A 26 8.83 -6.89 10.60
CA SER A 26 8.65 -6.64 12.05
C SER A 26 9.05 -5.21 12.48
N TYR A 27 10.05 -4.64 11.82
CA TYR A 27 10.57 -3.29 12.05
C TYR A 27 9.78 -2.17 11.34
N SER A 28 8.70 -2.51 10.62
CA SER A 28 7.99 -1.52 9.80
C SER A 28 7.41 -0.38 10.62
N PHE A 29 7.68 0.83 10.16
CA PHE A 29 7.12 2.08 10.69
C PHE A 29 5.59 2.16 10.55
N SER A 30 5.03 1.53 9.51
CA SER A 30 3.61 1.69 9.13
C SER A 30 2.65 1.32 10.26
N ARG A 31 2.91 0.24 11.01
CA ARG A 31 2.03 -0.19 12.10
C ARG A 31 1.90 0.87 13.19
N GLY A 32 3.02 1.45 13.61
CA GLY A 32 3.04 2.53 14.62
C GLY A 32 2.33 3.78 14.11
N TYR A 33 2.63 4.19 12.88
CA TYR A 33 2.03 5.34 12.23
C TYR A 33 0.49 5.23 12.13
N PHE A 34 -0.03 4.11 11.61
CA PHE A 34 -1.48 3.94 11.45
C PHE A 34 -2.20 3.79 12.79
N LYS A 35 -1.56 3.18 13.81
CA LYS A 35 -2.11 3.14 15.17
C LYS A 35 -2.33 4.56 15.68
N GLN A 36 -1.31 5.40 15.65
CA GLN A 36 -1.40 6.80 16.07
C GLN A 36 -2.43 7.58 15.24
N LYS A 37 -2.45 7.38 13.93
CA LYS A 37 -3.42 8.03 13.03
C LYS A 37 -4.86 7.67 13.40
N PHE A 38 -5.16 6.39 13.62
CA PHE A 38 -6.51 5.96 14.01
C PHE A 38 -6.92 6.53 15.37
N GLU A 39 -6.02 6.60 16.34
CA GLU A 39 -6.26 7.24 17.64
C GLU A 39 -6.54 8.73 17.46
N THR A 40 -5.73 9.45 16.69
CA THR A 40 -5.89 10.90 16.45
C THR A 40 -7.19 11.23 15.71
N GLU A 41 -7.60 10.36 14.78
CA GLU A 41 -8.84 10.54 13.99
C GLU A 41 -10.08 9.91 14.66
N ASN A 42 -9.97 9.39 15.89
CA ASN A 42 -11.04 8.72 16.65
C ASN A 42 -11.67 7.54 15.88
N LEU A 43 -10.85 6.77 15.14
CA LEU A 43 -11.27 5.59 14.39
C LEU A 43 -11.14 4.32 15.24
N GLU A 44 -11.93 4.23 16.32
CA GLU A 44 -11.86 3.14 17.33
C GLU A 44 -12.09 1.73 16.76
N ASN A 45 -12.77 1.64 15.61
CA ASN A 45 -13.09 0.38 14.96
C ASN A 45 -12.07 -0.02 13.87
N CYS A 46 -10.90 0.63 13.80
CA CYS A 46 -9.86 0.36 12.82
C CYS A 46 -8.61 -0.23 13.47
N THR A 47 -8.03 -1.25 12.86
CA THR A 47 -6.75 -1.84 13.28
C THR A 47 -5.78 -1.93 12.11
N TYR A 48 -4.48 -1.89 12.42
CA TYR A 48 -3.42 -2.08 11.43
C TYR A 48 -2.43 -3.14 11.90
N GLU A 49 -2.20 -4.13 11.05
CA GLU A 49 -1.40 -5.33 11.36
C GLU A 49 -0.26 -5.53 10.34
N ASN A 50 0.78 -6.25 10.73
CA ASN A 50 1.77 -6.75 9.80
C ASN A 50 1.41 -8.18 9.40
N PHE A 51 1.31 -8.42 8.10
CA PHE A 51 1.20 -9.74 7.48
C PHE A 51 2.57 -10.09 6.89
N ASP A 52 3.43 -10.65 7.73
CA ASP A 52 4.78 -11.08 7.36
C ASP A 52 4.68 -12.42 6.63
N LEU A 53 4.99 -12.44 5.34
CA LEU A 53 4.87 -13.60 4.47
C LEU A 53 6.25 -14.10 4.05
N ASN A 54 6.43 -15.40 4.06
CA ASN A 54 7.61 -16.03 3.48
C ASN A 54 7.51 -16.07 1.95
N GLU A 55 6.31 -16.40 1.43
CA GLU A 55 6.04 -16.51 0.01
C GLU A 55 4.72 -15.80 -0.34
N ILE A 56 4.63 -15.30 -1.58
CA ILE A 56 3.47 -14.50 -2.01
C ILE A 56 2.16 -15.31 -2.05
N GLU A 57 2.23 -16.61 -2.25
CA GLU A 57 1.08 -17.53 -2.30
C GLU A 57 0.28 -17.53 -1.00
N GLU A 58 0.91 -17.19 0.13
CA GLU A 58 0.24 -17.03 1.42
C GLU A 58 -0.79 -15.90 1.43
N LEU A 59 -0.67 -14.96 0.47
CA LEU A 59 -1.64 -13.88 0.27
C LEU A 59 -3.06 -14.42 0.06
N ASN A 60 -3.24 -15.54 -0.62
CA ASN A 60 -4.56 -16.15 -0.85
C ASN A 60 -5.32 -16.36 0.48
N LYS A 61 -4.62 -16.75 1.55
CA LYS A 61 -5.23 -16.92 2.89
C LYS A 61 -5.65 -15.60 3.52
N ILE A 62 -5.03 -14.49 3.10
CA ILE A 62 -5.35 -13.16 3.60
C ILE A 62 -6.52 -12.57 2.81
N LEU A 63 -6.53 -12.73 1.48
CA LEU A 63 -7.60 -12.23 0.61
C LEU A 63 -8.97 -12.84 0.95
N THR A 64 -9.00 -14.06 1.48
CA THR A 64 -10.24 -14.73 1.91
C THR A 64 -10.72 -14.35 3.32
N LYS A 65 -9.91 -13.60 4.09
CA LYS A 65 -10.29 -13.20 5.45
C LYS A 65 -11.39 -12.12 5.40
N LYS A 66 -12.39 -12.29 6.27
CA LYS A 66 -13.42 -11.27 6.47
C LYS A 66 -12.84 -10.05 7.21
N ASN A 67 -13.42 -8.89 6.96
CA ASN A 67 -13.11 -7.62 7.64
C ASN A 67 -11.72 -7.02 7.30
N ILE A 68 -11.06 -7.44 6.22
CA ILE A 68 -9.94 -6.71 5.66
C ILE A 68 -10.49 -5.69 4.64
N TYR A 69 -10.12 -4.43 4.81
CA TYR A 69 -10.59 -3.31 3.99
C TYR A 69 -9.50 -2.75 3.08
N GLY A 70 -8.24 -2.94 3.45
CA GLY A 70 -7.12 -2.48 2.65
C GLY A 70 -5.78 -2.98 3.19
N LEU A 71 -4.83 -3.13 2.28
CA LEU A 71 -3.48 -3.56 2.61
C LEU A 71 -2.46 -2.69 1.89
N ASN A 72 -1.39 -2.33 2.59
CA ASN A 72 -0.19 -1.87 1.92
C ASN A 72 0.68 -3.07 1.53
N VAL A 73 1.48 -2.90 0.49
CA VAL A 73 2.43 -3.91 0.02
C VAL A 73 3.82 -3.30 -0.07
N THR A 74 4.80 -3.98 0.55
CA THR A 74 6.20 -3.58 0.50
C THR A 74 7.08 -4.69 -0.09
N THR A 75 8.36 -4.51 -0.02
CA THR A 75 9.38 -5.44 -0.50
C THR A 75 9.21 -6.83 0.13
N PRO A 76 9.38 -7.92 -0.64
CA PRO A 76 9.67 -7.94 -2.08
C PRO A 76 8.43 -7.88 -2.98
N PHE A 77 7.23 -7.97 -2.45
CA PHE A 77 5.99 -8.42 -3.08
C PHE A 77 5.27 -7.39 -3.99
N LYS A 78 5.77 -6.17 -4.16
CA LYS A 78 5.08 -5.13 -4.96
C LYS A 78 4.77 -5.53 -6.40
N ARG A 79 5.57 -6.40 -7.01
CA ARG A 79 5.34 -6.95 -8.36
C ARG A 79 4.64 -8.30 -8.31
N GLU A 80 5.05 -9.12 -7.36
CA GLU A 80 4.54 -10.49 -7.22
C GLU A 80 3.05 -10.54 -6.87
N VAL A 81 2.52 -9.49 -6.23
CA VAL A 81 1.11 -9.38 -5.84
C VAL A 81 0.16 -9.18 -7.02
N VAL A 82 0.66 -8.66 -8.15
CA VAL A 82 -0.17 -8.26 -9.30
C VAL A 82 -1.08 -9.38 -9.82
N PRO A 83 -0.62 -10.64 -9.99
CA PRO A 83 -1.48 -11.72 -10.48
C PRO A 83 -2.61 -12.13 -9.53
N PHE A 84 -2.59 -11.68 -8.29
CA PHE A 84 -3.60 -12.02 -7.27
C PHE A 84 -4.75 -11.01 -7.20
N LEU A 85 -4.74 -9.98 -8.04
CA LEU A 85 -5.69 -8.86 -7.99
C LEU A 85 -6.61 -8.88 -9.20
N ASP A 86 -7.89 -8.55 -8.97
CA ASP A 86 -8.91 -8.53 -10.04
C ASP A 86 -8.76 -7.33 -10.98
N ARG A 87 -8.27 -6.20 -10.44
CA ARG A 87 -8.15 -4.94 -11.19
C ARG A 87 -6.91 -4.17 -10.76
N LEU A 88 -6.34 -3.42 -11.69
CA LEU A 88 -5.26 -2.49 -11.43
C LEU A 88 -5.67 -1.06 -11.78
N SER A 89 -5.18 -0.09 -11.01
CA SER A 89 -5.24 1.30 -11.44
C SER A 89 -4.32 1.52 -12.64
N PRO A 90 -4.59 2.52 -13.52
CA PRO A 90 -3.75 2.77 -14.70
C PRO A 90 -2.26 2.97 -14.37
N THR A 91 -1.98 3.58 -13.21
CA THR A 91 -0.59 3.77 -12.75
C THR A 91 0.04 2.44 -12.31
N ALA A 92 -0.67 1.62 -11.53
CA ALA A 92 -0.17 0.33 -11.08
C ALA A 92 0.06 -0.63 -12.26
N GLU A 93 -0.82 -0.61 -13.26
CA GLU A 93 -0.70 -1.39 -14.48
C GLU A 93 0.54 -1.00 -15.30
N LYS A 94 0.71 0.31 -15.59
CA LYS A 94 1.90 0.81 -16.33
C LYS A 94 3.21 0.51 -15.62
N MET A 95 3.21 0.48 -14.30
CA MET A 95 4.40 0.18 -13.49
C MET A 95 4.63 -1.31 -13.27
N ASN A 96 3.61 -2.13 -13.49
CA ASN A 96 3.58 -3.52 -13.06
C ASN A 96 4.00 -3.66 -11.58
N ALA A 97 3.47 -2.79 -10.71
CA ALA A 97 3.80 -2.77 -9.29
C ALA A 97 2.68 -2.13 -8.46
N VAL A 98 2.33 -2.77 -7.36
CA VAL A 98 1.29 -2.38 -6.42
C VAL A 98 1.89 -2.15 -5.04
N ASN A 99 1.53 -1.05 -4.39
CA ASN A 99 1.86 -0.79 -2.98
C ASN A 99 0.62 -0.65 -2.09
N THR A 100 -0.58 -0.69 -2.68
CA THR A 100 -1.85 -0.57 -1.95
C THR A 100 -2.91 -1.45 -2.61
N ILE A 101 -3.56 -2.29 -1.80
CA ILE A 101 -4.69 -3.13 -2.21
C ILE A 101 -5.94 -2.60 -1.52
N LYS A 102 -7.01 -2.40 -2.29
CA LYS A 102 -8.33 -2.04 -1.78
C LYS A 102 -9.28 -3.23 -1.95
N PHE A 103 -10.02 -3.56 -0.90
CA PHE A 103 -11.08 -4.54 -0.91
C PHE A 103 -12.42 -3.84 -1.19
N HIS A 104 -13.22 -4.39 -2.08
CA HIS A 104 -14.51 -3.86 -2.47
C HIS A 104 -15.65 -4.67 -1.87
N GLU A 105 -16.83 -4.06 -1.79
CA GLU A 105 -18.03 -4.71 -1.22
C GLU A 105 -18.51 -5.89 -2.08
N ASP A 106 -18.22 -5.88 -3.37
CA ASP A 106 -18.53 -6.97 -4.32
C ASP A 106 -17.59 -8.18 -4.18
N GLY A 107 -16.65 -8.12 -3.23
CA GLY A 107 -15.65 -9.16 -2.97
C GLY A 107 -14.41 -9.08 -3.86
N THR A 108 -14.36 -8.16 -4.82
CA THR A 108 -13.17 -7.97 -5.67
C THR A 108 -12.09 -7.15 -4.96
N VAL A 109 -10.85 -7.30 -5.43
CA VAL A 109 -9.70 -6.54 -4.94
C VAL A 109 -9.03 -5.75 -6.07
N SER A 110 -8.64 -4.50 -5.77
CA SER A 110 -7.93 -3.67 -6.74
C SER A 110 -6.57 -3.21 -6.22
N GLY A 111 -5.60 -3.18 -7.13
CA GLY A 111 -4.24 -2.75 -6.87
C GLY A 111 -3.97 -1.31 -7.32
N HIS A 112 -3.27 -0.58 -6.48
CA HIS A 112 -2.91 0.82 -6.71
C HIS A 112 -1.43 1.03 -6.43
N ASN A 113 -0.86 2.09 -7.01
CA ASN A 113 0.48 2.53 -6.67
C ASN A 113 0.46 4.02 -6.29
N THR A 114 0.67 4.28 -5.01
CA THR A 114 0.70 5.63 -4.42
C THR A 114 2.12 6.19 -4.31
N ASP A 115 3.16 5.37 -4.54
CA ASP A 115 4.56 5.83 -4.49
C ASP A 115 4.82 6.91 -5.54
N VAL A 116 4.21 6.77 -6.72
CA VAL A 116 4.30 7.76 -7.81
C VAL A 116 3.85 9.13 -7.37
N TYR A 117 2.63 9.21 -6.81
CA TYR A 117 2.07 10.46 -6.34
C TYR A 117 2.91 11.06 -5.20
N GLY A 118 3.26 10.23 -4.22
CA GLY A 118 4.06 10.66 -3.07
C GLY A 118 5.41 11.20 -3.48
N PHE A 119 6.13 10.48 -4.37
CA PHE A 119 7.43 10.91 -4.84
C PHE A 119 7.34 12.18 -5.69
N GLU A 120 6.40 12.26 -6.65
CA GLU A 120 6.21 13.45 -7.48
C GLU A 120 5.95 14.70 -6.63
N LYS A 121 5.01 14.58 -5.69
CA LYS A 121 4.66 15.70 -4.81
C LYS A 121 5.86 16.16 -3.98
N SER A 122 6.55 15.22 -3.32
CA SER A 122 7.74 15.55 -2.52
C SER A 122 8.86 16.15 -3.36
N LEU A 123 9.08 15.66 -4.58
CA LEU A 123 10.10 16.19 -5.48
C LEU A 123 9.80 17.66 -5.82
N LEU A 124 8.56 17.96 -6.24
CA LEU A 124 8.15 19.30 -6.64
C LEU A 124 8.09 20.29 -5.47
N GLU A 125 7.94 19.82 -4.23
CA GLU A 125 8.04 20.65 -3.04
C GLU A 125 9.50 21.04 -2.69
N ILE A 126 10.46 20.18 -3.00
CA ILE A 126 11.87 20.36 -2.63
C ILE A 126 12.66 21.14 -3.68
N ILE A 127 12.38 20.90 -4.97
CA ILE A 127 13.14 21.52 -6.06
C ILE A 127 12.35 22.63 -6.72
N SER A 128 12.95 23.81 -6.76
CA SER A 128 12.38 25.00 -7.44
C SER A 128 12.57 24.97 -8.96
N THR A 129 13.54 24.21 -9.46
CA THR A 129 13.81 24.07 -10.92
C THR A 129 14.08 22.61 -11.24
N LEU A 130 13.33 22.05 -12.19
CA LEU A 130 13.52 20.67 -12.62
C LEU A 130 14.90 20.46 -13.25
N PRO A 131 15.65 19.43 -12.84
CA PRO A 131 16.93 19.09 -13.47
C PRO A 131 16.69 18.49 -14.85
N LYS A 132 17.65 18.66 -15.77
CA LYS A 132 17.60 18.02 -17.08
C LYS A 132 17.91 16.52 -17.01
N LYS A 133 18.73 16.10 -16.03
CA LYS A 133 19.18 14.72 -15.87
C LYS A 133 19.13 14.28 -14.42
N ALA A 134 18.89 12.99 -14.21
CA ALA A 134 18.85 12.36 -12.90
C ALA A 134 19.53 10.99 -12.92
N LEU A 135 20.02 10.56 -11.76
CA LEU A 135 20.51 9.20 -11.53
C LEU A 135 19.58 8.50 -10.55
N ILE A 136 19.12 7.31 -10.90
CA ILE A 136 18.28 6.48 -10.04
C ILE A 136 19.15 5.36 -9.47
N LEU A 137 19.32 5.36 -8.14
CA LEU A 137 20.13 4.36 -7.47
C LEU A 137 19.28 3.12 -7.13
N GLY A 138 19.55 2.01 -7.84
CA GLY A 138 18.85 0.74 -7.69
C GLY A 138 17.77 0.51 -8.76
N THR A 139 17.30 -0.75 -8.86
CA THR A 139 16.33 -1.24 -9.87
C THR A 139 15.08 -1.89 -9.24
N GLY A 140 14.84 -1.68 -7.95
CA GLY A 140 13.71 -2.24 -7.21
C GLY A 140 12.36 -1.56 -7.50
N GLY A 141 11.31 -2.00 -6.81
CA GLY A 141 9.95 -1.47 -6.99
C GLY A 141 9.80 0.03 -6.74
N ALA A 142 10.53 0.61 -5.78
CA ALA A 142 10.54 2.05 -5.56
C ALA A 142 11.19 2.81 -6.73
N SER A 143 12.28 2.27 -7.31
CA SER A 143 12.95 2.86 -8.46
C SER A 143 12.04 2.95 -9.70
N SER A 144 11.10 2.02 -9.85
CA SER A 144 10.11 2.07 -10.92
C SER A 144 9.16 3.27 -10.78
N ALA A 145 8.77 3.62 -9.55
CA ALA A 145 7.95 4.81 -9.30
C ALA A 145 8.71 6.10 -9.60
N VAL A 146 9.98 6.16 -9.18
CA VAL A 146 10.87 7.30 -9.49
C VAL A 146 11.03 7.46 -11.00
N ALA A 147 11.37 6.39 -11.73
CA ALA A 147 11.50 6.41 -13.17
C ALA A 147 10.23 6.84 -13.90
N PHE A 148 9.07 6.41 -13.39
CA PHE A 148 7.79 6.83 -13.94
C PHE A 148 7.60 8.35 -13.81
N VAL A 149 7.93 8.93 -12.66
CA VAL A 149 7.87 10.38 -12.43
C VAL A 149 8.89 11.11 -13.29
N MET A 150 10.14 10.61 -13.42
CA MET A 150 11.13 11.23 -14.30
C MET A 150 10.62 11.32 -15.74
N LYS A 151 10.05 10.24 -16.28
CA LYS A 151 9.43 10.24 -17.62
C LYS A 151 8.29 11.25 -17.73
N LYS A 152 7.40 11.29 -16.73
CA LYS A 152 6.25 12.22 -16.69
C LYS A 152 6.71 13.68 -16.71
N LEU A 153 7.81 14.00 -16.04
CA LEU A 153 8.38 15.35 -15.93
C LEU A 153 9.39 15.67 -17.04
N ASN A 154 9.55 14.78 -18.03
CA ASN A 154 10.53 14.92 -19.12
C ASN A 154 11.98 15.10 -18.64
N ILE A 155 12.36 14.42 -17.56
CA ILE A 155 13.70 14.39 -17.00
C ILE A 155 14.42 13.14 -17.56
N GLU A 156 15.55 13.32 -18.26
CA GLU A 156 16.41 12.20 -18.66
C GLU A 156 16.96 11.50 -17.42
N PHE A 157 17.03 10.17 -17.43
CA PHE A 157 17.59 9.44 -16.29
C PHE A 157 18.35 8.18 -16.70
N SER A 158 19.27 7.77 -15.82
CA SER A 158 19.99 6.50 -15.91
C SER A 158 19.87 5.75 -14.59
N TYR A 159 19.88 4.42 -14.65
CA TYR A 159 19.97 3.60 -13.46
C TYR A 159 21.43 3.30 -13.10
N ILE A 160 21.70 3.24 -11.80
CA ILE A 160 22.94 2.70 -11.25
C ILE A 160 22.55 1.53 -10.33
N SER A 161 23.07 0.34 -10.66
CA SER A 161 22.86 -0.88 -9.86
C SER A 161 24.19 -1.58 -9.60
N ARG A 162 24.27 -2.33 -8.51
CA ARG A 162 25.43 -3.16 -8.17
C ARG A 162 25.55 -4.40 -9.07
N THR A 163 24.45 -4.81 -9.64
CA THR A 163 24.38 -5.92 -10.61
C THR A 163 23.79 -5.41 -11.90
N ALA A 164 24.44 -5.74 -13.02
CA ALA A 164 23.93 -5.44 -14.35
C ALA A 164 22.67 -6.26 -14.68
#